data_9a0414429ebc276c2844636e9cddf95f
#
_entry.id   9a0414429ebc276c2844636e9cddf95f
#
_cell.length_a   1.000
_cell.length_b   1.000
_cell.length_c   1.000
_cell.angle_alpha   90.00
_cell.angle_beta   90.00
_cell.angle_gamma   90.00
#
_symmetry.space_group_name_H-M   'P 1'
#
loop_
_entity.id
_entity.type
_entity.pdbx_description
1 polymer ?
#
loop_
_entity_poly.entity_id
_entity_poly.type
_entity_poly.pdbx_seq_one_letter_code
_entity_poly.pdbx_strand_id
1 'polypeptide(L)'
;SIDAEGLFLRKRHLSVPDHLTWRSFKQGMLVCHQAFYARLDIARDIPYDLQYRHSADVDWCIRVMKETERKHLPLVRVPGVVADFMDGGNTTQNHRASLKERFTVMRRHYGLLTTLTMHVWFIVRSFFR
;
A
#
# COMPACT_ATOMS: atom_id res chain seq x y z
N SER A 1 9.24 -10.60 -6.32
CA SER A 1 8.45 -10.69 -7.56
C SER A 1 8.93 -11.85 -8.41
N ILE A 2 8.06 -12.28 -9.28
CA ILE A 2 8.25 -13.36 -10.26
C ILE A 2 7.95 -12.85 -11.66
N ASP A 3 8.45 -13.54 -12.70
CA ASP A 3 8.03 -13.34 -14.08
C ASP A 3 6.76 -14.13 -14.43
N ALA A 4 6.39 -14.15 -15.72
CA ALA A 4 5.21 -14.88 -16.22
C ALA A 4 5.38 -16.41 -16.12
N GLU A 5 6.60 -16.90 -16.10
CA GLU A 5 6.98 -18.32 -15.96
C GLU A 5 7.10 -18.76 -14.50
N GLY A 6 6.91 -17.83 -13.55
CA GLY A 6 7.01 -18.09 -12.10
C GLY A 6 8.42 -18.07 -11.54
N LEU A 7 9.43 -17.62 -12.32
CA LEU A 7 10.80 -17.54 -11.86
C LEU A 7 11.01 -16.28 -10.99
N PHE A 8 11.78 -16.44 -9.92
CA PHE A 8 12.10 -15.35 -9.01
C PHE A 8 12.96 -14.28 -9.71
N LEU A 9 12.48 -13.03 -9.74
CA LEU A 9 13.21 -11.90 -10.30
C LEU A 9 13.96 -11.11 -9.24
N ARG A 10 13.26 -10.67 -8.21
CA ARG A 10 13.84 -9.79 -7.18
C ARG A 10 12.96 -9.71 -5.92
N LYS A 11 13.56 -9.35 -4.82
CA LYS A 11 12.82 -8.95 -3.62
C LYS A 11 12.14 -7.60 -3.83
N ARG A 12 11.02 -7.40 -3.17
CA ARG A 12 10.31 -6.11 -3.17
C ARG A 12 11.17 -5.04 -2.48
N HIS A 13 11.20 -3.82 -3.04
CA HIS A 13 11.98 -2.71 -2.48
C HIS A 13 11.45 -2.21 -1.12
N LEU A 14 10.13 -2.28 -0.92
CA LEU A 14 9.50 -1.89 0.33
C LEU A 14 9.30 -3.16 1.17
N SER A 15 9.75 -3.11 2.41
CA SER A 15 9.55 -4.17 3.41
C SER A 15 8.53 -3.74 4.45
N VAL A 16 7.87 -4.74 5.03
CA VAL A 16 6.95 -4.52 6.15
C VAL A 16 7.77 -4.18 7.40
N PRO A 17 7.53 -3.02 8.06
CA PRO A 17 8.20 -2.70 9.31
C PRO A 17 7.70 -3.62 10.44
N ASP A 18 8.47 -3.72 11.51
CA ASP A 18 8.10 -4.53 12.68
C ASP A 18 6.84 -3.97 13.37
N HIS A 19 6.67 -2.66 13.35
CA HIS A 19 5.48 -1.97 13.86
C HIS A 19 4.75 -1.25 12.70
N LEU A 20 3.87 -1.96 12.03
CA LEU A 20 3.01 -1.42 11.00
C LEU A 20 1.82 -0.69 11.62
N THR A 21 1.53 0.51 11.13
CA THR A 21 0.29 1.26 11.41
C THR A 21 -0.25 1.84 10.12
N TRP A 22 -1.48 2.34 10.13
CA TRP A 22 -2.01 3.05 8.97
C TRP A 22 -1.16 4.28 8.60
N ARG A 23 -0.49 4.90 9.59
CA ARG A 23 0.41 6.04 9.40
C ARG A 23 1.68 5.67 8.63
N SER A 24 2.08 4.41 8.68
CA SER A 24 3.27 3.92 7.96
C SER A 24 3.12 4.03 6.44
N PHE A 25 1.88 3.94 5.93
CA PHE A 25 1.61 4.00 4.49
C PHE A 25 1.86 5.37 3.85
N LYS A 26 2.10 6.42 4.64
CA LYS A 26 2.64 7.69 4.09
C LYS A 26 3.99 7.51 3.38
N GLN A 27 4.75 6.48 3.71
CA GLN A 27 6.03 6.14 3.07
C GLN A 27 5.86 5.28 1.79
N GLY A 28 4.65 4.99 1.40
CA GLY A 28 4.28 4.12 0.29
C GLY A 28 3.54 2.88 0.78
N MET A 29 3.15 2.01 -0.15
CA MET A 29 2.49 0.75 0.18
C MET A 29 3.52 -0.27 0.67
N LEU A 30 3.77 -0.29 1.98
CA LEU A 30 4.78 -1.14 2.62
C LEU A 30 4.42 -2.62 2.58
N VAL A 31 3.13 -2.95 2.51
CA VAL A 31 2.62 -4.31 2.36
C VAL A 31 2.04 -4.46 0.95
N CYS A 32 2.34 -5.56 0.26
CA CYS A 32 1.61 -5.90 -0.95
C CYS A 32 0.15 -6.19 -0.59
N HIS A 33 -0.83 -5.63 -1.31
CA HIS A 33 -2.24 -5.86 -1.00
C HIS A 33 -2.63 -7.33 -1.03
N GLN A 34 -1.99 -8.15 -1.90
CA GLN A 34 -2.18 -9.59 -1.96
C GLN A 34 -1.66 -10.34 -0.71
N ALA A 35 -0.80 -9.69 0.09
CA ALA A 35 -0.29 -10.20 1.35
C ALA A 35 -0.91 -9.49 2.58
N PHE A 36 -2.00 -8.73 2.38
CA PHE A 36 -2.73 -8.04 3.42
C PHE A 36 -4.04 -8.78 3.72
N TYR A 37 -4.06 -9.50 4.83
CA TYR A 37 -5.22 -10.27 5.27
C TYR A 37 -5.98 -9.50 6.35
N ALA A 38 -7.22 -9.17 6.09
CA ALA A 38 -8.10 -8.50 7.04
C ALA A 38 -9.10 -9.47 7.65
N ARG A 39 -9.44 -9.28 8.91
CA ARG A 39 -10.54 -9.99 9.55
C ARG A 39 -11.85 -9.66 8.85
N LEU A 40 -12.68 -10.66 8.60
CA LEU A 40 -13.93 -10.50 7.84
C LEU A 40 -14.93 -9.58 8.55
N ASP A 41 -14.99 -9.63 9.89
CA ASP A 41 -15.85 -8.77 10.71
C ASP A 41 -15.47 -7.28 10.70
N ILE A 42 -14.29 -6.94 10.15
CA ILE A 42 -13.87 -5.57 9.87
C ILE A 42 -14.04 -5.27 8.38
N ALA A 43 -13.54 -6.14 7.53
CA ALA A 43 -13.44 -5.90 6.10
C ALA A 43 -14.80 -5.79 5.40
N ARG A 44 -15.81 -6.57 5.82
CA ARG A 44 -17.14 -6.60 5.19
C ARG A 44 -17.87 -5.25 5.22
N ASP A 45 -17.60 -4.44 6.25
CA ASP A 45 -18.24 -3.14 6.44
C ASP A 45 -17.40 -1.99 5.83
N ILE A 46 -16.26 -2.32 5.22
CA ILE A 46 -15.33 -1.38 4.59
C ILE A 46 -15.12 -1.79 3.12
N PRO A 47 -16.07 -1.51 2.22
CA PRO A 47 -15.92 -1.85 0.81
C PRO A 47 -14.82 -1.02 0.15
N TYR A 48 -14.29 -1.50 -0.98
CA TYR A 48 -13.40 -0.71 -1.84
C TYR A 48 -14.11 0.56 -2.32
N ASP A 49 -13.38 1.67 -2.35
CA ASP A 49 -13.86 2.92 -2.94
C ASP A 49 -13.61 2.88 -4.45
N LEU A 50 -14.67 2.63 -5.21
CA LEU A 50 -14.60 2.40 -6.67
C LEU A 50 -14.32 3.67 -7.49
N GLN A 51 -14.26 4.86 -6.85
CA GLN A 51 -13.76 6.05 -7.53
C GLN A 51 -12.26 5.95 -7.85
N TYR A 52 -11.51 5.09 -7.16
CA TYR A 52 -10.10 4.84 -7.41
C TYR A 52 -9.92 3.59 -8.28
N ARG A 53 -9.21 3.73 -9.40
CA ARG A 53 -8.90 2.60 -10.31
C ARG A 53 -7.54 1.95 -10.04
N HIS A 54 -6.59 2.72 -9.50
CA HIS A 54 -5.19 2.30 -9.33
C HIS A 54 -4.71 2.30 -7.88
N SER A 55 -5.47 2.90 -6.96
CA SER A 55 -5.07 3.06 -5.55
C SER A 55 -6.20 2.72 -4.57
N ALA A 56 -7.24 2.02 -5.04
CA ALA A 56 -8.34 1.56 -4.19
C ALA A 56 -7.87 0.60 -3.09
N ASP A 57 -6.89 -0.23 -3.40
CA ASP A 57 -6.24 -1.14 -2.46
C ASP A 57 -5.49 -0.40 -1.35
N VAL A 58 -4.78 0.67 -1.69
CA VAL A 58 -4.07 1.52 -0.70
C VAL A 58 -5.07 2.20 0.23
N ASP A 59 -6.11 2.83 -0.32
CA ASP A 59 -7.18 3.46 0.46
C ASP A 59 -7.87 2.45 1.39
N TRP A 60 -8.21 1.28 0.85
CA TRP A 60 -8.86 0.22 1.61
C TRP A 60 -8.00 -0.29 2.77
N CYS A 61 -6.73 -0.60 2.52
CA CYS A 61 -5.80 -1.04 3.57
C CYS A 61 -5.68 0.00 4.70
N ILE A 62 -5.60 1.30 4.35
CA ILE A 62 -5.54 2.38 5.35
C ILE A 62 -6.83 2.42 6.19
N ARG A 63 -8.01 2.33 5.56
CA ARG A 63 -9.30 2.34 6.27
C ARG A 63 -9.46 1.14 7.18
N VAL A 64 -9.09 -0.05 6.71
CA VAL A 64 -9.10 -1.28 7.52
C VAL A 64 -8.17 -1.14 8.72
N MET A 65 -6.94 -0.65 8.54
CA MET A 65 -6.00 -0.45 9.65
C MET A 65 -6.49 0.60 10.65
N LYS A 66 -7.14 1.68 10.19
CA LYS A 66 -7.76 2.67 11.10
C LYS A 66 -8.87 2.05 11.96
N GLU A 67 -9.71 1.24 11.35
CA GLU A 67 -10.78 0.56 12.07
C GLU A 67 -10.23 -0.50 13.04
N THR A 68 -9.17 -1.20 12.66
CA THR A 68 -8.44 -2.13 13.52
C THR A 68 -7.86 -1.41 14.74
N GLU A 69 -7.24 -0.23 14.55
CA GLU A 69 -6.73 0.61 15.64
C GLU A 69 -7.88 1.09 16.55
N ARG A 70 -9.00 1.55 15.96
CA ARG A 70 -10.19 2.00 16.71
C ARG A 70 -10.78 0.89 17.60
N LYS A 71 -10.73 -0.35 17.13
CA LYS A 71 -11.20 -1.54 17.89
C LYS A 71 -10.14 -2.12 18.84
N HIS A 72 -8.99 -1.48 18.97
CA HIS A 72 -7.86 -1.97 19.77
C HIS A 72 -7.39 -3.39 19.41
N LEU A 73 -7.47 -3.74 18.13
CA LEU A 73 -7.06 -5.04 17.65
C LEU A 73 -5.61 -4.97 17.13
N PRO A 74 -4.81 -6.04 17.27
CA PRO A 74 -3.44 -6.06 16.84
C PRO A 74 -3.32 -6.18 15.30
N LEU A 75 -2.30 -5.53 14.74
CA LEU A 75 -1.76 -5.85 13.42
C LEU A 75 -0.62 -6.86 13.62
N VAL A 76 -0.73 -8.01 12.99
CA VAL A 76 0.24 -9.10 13.17
C VAL A 76 1.03 -9.29 11.87
N ARG A 77 2.36 -9.31 12.00
CA ARG A 77 3.25 -9.67 10.89
C ARG A 77 3.33 -11.19 10.78
N VAL A 78 3.00 -11.70 9.59
CA VAL A 78 3.23 -13.12 9.26
C VAL A 78 4.65 -13.27 8.72
N PRO A 79 5.51 -14.09 9.31
CA PRO A 79 6.86 -14.35 8.80
C PRO A 79 6.80 -15.14 7.49
N GLY A 80 7.69 -14.81 6.56
CA GLY A 80 7.80 -15.51 5.28
C GLY A 80 7.15 -14.78 4.10
N VAL A 81 7.23 -15.42 2.93
CA VAL A 81 6.60 -14.96 1.69
C VAL A 81 5.23 -15.62 1.60
N VAL A 82 4.17 -14.81 1.61
CA VAL A 82 2.78 -15.29 1.57
C VAL A 82 2.08 -14.98 0.25
N ALA A 83 2.72 -14.20 -0.62
CA ALA A 83 2.23 -13.92 -1.97
C ALA A 83 3.39 -13.65 -2.92
N ASP A 84 3.36 -14.25 -4.09
CA ASP A 84 4.24 -13.94 -5.20
C ASP A 84 3.59 -12.90 -6.10
N PHE A 85 4.33 -11.84 -6.39
CA PHE A 85 3.86 -10.72 -7.20
C PHE A 85 4.47 -10.78 -8.60
N MET A 86 3.64 -10.91 -9.61
CA MET A 86 4.07 -10.89 -11.00
C MET A 86 4.37 -9.46 -11.44
N ASP A 87 5.56 -9.22 -11.99
CA ASP A 87 5.96 -7.91 -12.52
C ASP A 87 5.18 -7.56 -13.80
N GLY A 88 5.06 -6.25 -14.10
CA GLY A 88 4.41 -5.77 -15.32
C GLY A 88 2.90 -5.52 -15.22
N GLY A 89 2.34 -5.45 -14.01
CA GLY A 89 0.92 -5.19 -13.79
C GLY A 89 0.43 -3.80 -14.24
N ASN A 90 -0.89 -3.58 -14.17
CA ASN A 90 -1.61 -2.40 -14.65
C ASN A 90 -1.06 -1.05 -14.09
N THR A 91 -0.57 -1.03 -12.86
CA THR A 91 0.02 0.17 -12.23
C THR A 91 1.27 0.65 -12.95
N THR A 92 2.08 -0.26 -13.47
CA THR A 92 3.30 0.06 -14.23
C THR A 92 2.94 0.69 -15.57
N GLN A 93 1.90 0.20 -16.24
CA GLN A 93 1.42 0.72 -17.52
C GLN A 93 0.75 2.09 -17.38
N ASN A 94 0.10 2.38 -16.24
CA ASN A 94 -0.66 3.60 -15.98
C ASN A 94 -0.02 4.46 -14.88
N HIS A 95 1.30 4.60 -14.91
CA HIS A 95 2.09 5.22 -13.83
C HIS A 95 1.60 6.62 -13.42
N ARG A 96 1.34 7.51 -14.38
CA ARG A 96 0.88 8.89 -14.08
C ARG A 96 -0.49 8.93 -13.41
N ALA A 97 -1.44 8.14 -13.89
CA ALA A 97 -2.78 8.04 -13.29
C ALA A 97 -2.70 7.47 -11.86
N SER A 98 -1.90 6.43 -11.68
CA SER A 98 -1.65 5.83 -10.36
C SER A 98 -1.02 6.83 -9.37
N LEU A 99 -0.05 7.64 -9.79
CA LEU A 99 0.54 8.68 -8.94
C LEU A 99 -0.47 9.75 -8.53
N LYS A 100 -1.31 10.21 -9.46
CA LYS A 100 -2.36 11.19 -9.17
C LYS A 100 -3.38 10.66 -8.16
N GLU A 101 -3.85 9.44 -8.35
CA GLU A 101 -4.77 8.80 -7.40
C GLU A 101 -4.10 8.60 -6.03
N ARG A 102 -2.86 8.14 -5.99
CA ARG A 102 -2.10 7.99 -4.75
C ARG A 102 -1.96 9.31 -4.00
N PHE A 103 -1.69 10.41 -4.71
CA PHE A 103 -1.67 11.75 -4.10
C PHE A 103 -3.02 12.08 -3.47
N THR A 104 -4.14 11.80 -4.15
CA THR A 104 -5.50 12.05 -3.66
C THR A 104 -5.79 11.22 -2.41
N VAL A 105 -5.47 9.93 -2.41
CA VAL A 105 -5.62 9.04 -1.26
C VAL A 105 -4.76 9.53 -0.08
N MET A 106 -3.50 9.86 -0.31
CA MET A 106 -2.61 10.35 0.74
C MET A 106 -3.11 11.67 1.32
N ARG A 107 -3.56 12.61 0.48
CA ARG A 107 -4.13 13.88 0.93
C ARG A 107 -5.35 13.66 1.81
N ARG A 108 -6.23 12.72 1.45
CA ARG A 108 -7.43 12.37 2.22
C ARG A 108 -7.09 11.83 3.61
N HIS A 109 -6.07 10.99 3.72
CA HIS A 109 -5.74 10.30 4.97
C HIS A 109 -4.73 11.01 5.85
N TYR A 110 -3.80 11.78 5.28
CA TYR A 110 -2.66 12.40 5.98
C TYR A 110 -2.61 13.92 5.89
N GLY A 111 -3.50 14.52 5.10
CA GLY A 111 -3.53 15.96 4.84
C GLY A 111 -2.57 16.41 3.75
N LEU A 112 -2.78 17.65 3.27
CA LEU A 112 -2.04 18.20 2.13
C LEU A 112 -0.55 18.39 2.44
N LEU A 113 -0.22 18.97 3.57
CA LEU A 113 1.17 19.27 3.93
C LEU A 113 2.02 18.01 4.03
N THR A 114 1.54 16.99 4.77
CA THR A 114 2.23 15.70 4.86
C THR A 114 2.39 15.05 3.49
N THR A 115 1.36 15.13 2.65
CA THR A 115 1.39 14.54 1.30
C THR A 115 2.43 15.21 0.43
N LEU A 116 2.51 16.54 0.43
CA LEU A 116 3.50 17.29 -0.33
C LEU A 116 4.93 16.96 0.13
N THR A 117 5.18 16.99 1.44
CA THR A 117 6.51 16.67 1.97
C THR A 117 6.96 15.24 1.62
N MET A 118 6.04 14.27 1.69
CA MET A 118 6.35 12.89 1.31
C MET A 118 6.59 12.73 -0.19
N HIS A 119 5.89 13.48 -1.05
CA HIS A 119 6.14 13.43 -2.50
C HIS A 119 7.48 14.05 -2.87
N VAL A 120 7.86 15.17 -2.24
CA VAL A 120 9.22 15.72 -2.38
C VAL A 120 10.26 14.69 -1.93
N TRP A 121 10.05 14.05 -0.79
CA TRP A 121 10.93 12.98 -0.31
C TRP A 121 11.04 11.82 -1.31
N PHE A 122 9.95 11.39 -1.93
CA PHE A 122 9.98 10.31 -2.94
C PHE A 122 10.80 10.70 -4.17
N ILE A 123 10.70 11.96 -4.62
CA ILE A 123 11.51 12.49 -5.71
C ILE A 123 12.99 12.47 -5.31
N VAL A 124 13.34 13.07 -4.17
CA VAL A 124 14.72 13.10 -3.67
C VAL A 124 15.29 11.67 -3.58
N ARG A 125 14.56 10.76 -2.95
CA ARG A 125 14.98 9.35 -2.81
C ARG A 125 15.19 8.66 -4.17
N SER A 126 14.48 9.07 -5.23
CA SER A 126 14.65 8.46 -6.56
C SER A 126 15.98 8.81 -7.22
N PHE A 127 16.60 9.95 -6.85
CA PHE A 127 17.92 10.35 -7.35
C PHE A 127 19.08 9.64 -6.66
N PHE A 128 18.85 9.06 -5.49
CA PHE A 128 19.88 8.31 -4.72
C PHE A 128 19.73 6.78 -4.86
N ARG A 129 18.99 6.31 -5.84
CA ARG A 129 18.84 4.91 -6.24
C ARG A 129 19.53 4.66 -7.57
#